data_0fad66e43dd43b6c88e08bf78d71ed5a
#
_entry.id   0fad66e43dd43b6c88e08bf78d71ed5a
#
_cell.length_a   1.000
_cell.length_b   1.000
_cell.length_c   1.000
_cell.angle_alpha   90.00
_cell.angle_beta   90.00
_cell.angle_gamma   90.00
#
_symmetry.space_group_name_H-M   'P 1'
#
loop_
_entity.id
_entity.type
_entity.pdbx_description
1 polymer ?
#
loop_
_entity_poly.entity_id
_entity_poly.type
_entity_poly.pdbx_seq_one_letter_code
_entity_poly.pdbx_strand_id
1 'polypeptide(L)'
;MKNALWISGFILILITLSNLSPIHLLFKENDCRFSNSDGSFTYAEMLFEGDNFEDCKGRFNEFKKTRTGDSVLYRITPIRLLHFWDYGDYLFTEKYRMPFRDWEGIKAKRGSLKNKSGYQQF
;
A
#
# COMPACT_ATOMS: atom_id res chain seq x y z
N MET A 1 16.72 -12.52 -33.60
CA MET A 1 16.57 -11.09 -33.20
C MET A 1 15.20 -10.52 -33.51
N LYS A 2 14.66 -10.68 -34.71
CA LYS A 2 13.34 -10.11 -35.06
C LYS A 2 12.22 -10.60 -34.13
N ASN A 3 12.19 -11.89 -33.80
CA ASN A 3 11.17 -12.46 -32.93
C ASN A 3 11.23 -11.92 -31.50
N ALA A 4 12.42 -11.66 -30.96
CA ALA A 4 12.60 -11.11 -29.63
C ALA A 4 12.07 -9.67 -29.55
N LEU A 5 12.25 -8.87 -30.60
CA LEU A 5 11.70 -7.50 -30.67
C LEU A 5 10.17 -7.50 -30.70
N TRP A 6 9.57 -8.41 -31.46
CA TRP A 6 8.11 -8.55 -31.51
C TRP A 6 7.53 -8.99 -30.16
N ILE A 7 8.18 -9.95 -29.50
CA ILE A 7 7.75 -10.42 -28.18
C ILE A 7 7.87 -9.30 -27.15
N SER A 8 9.00 -8.56 -27.15
CA SER A 8 9.20 -7.44 -26.23
C SER A 8 8.17 -6.32 -26.46
N GLY A 9 7.89 -6.00 -27.71
CA GLY A 9 6.87 -5.03 -28.07
C GLY A 9 5.47 -5.44 -27.62
N PHE A 10 5.13 -6.71 -27.80
CA PHE A 10 3.85 -7.25 -27.37
C PHE A 10 3.69 -7.21 -25.83
N ILE A 11 4.73 -7.59 -25.09
CA ILE A 11 4.74 -7.51 -23.62
C ILE A 11 4.57 -6.06 -23.17
N LEU A 12 5.26 -5.12 -23.78
CA LEU A 12 5.15 -3.70 -23.45
C LEU A 12 3.74 -3.17 -23.68
N ILE A 13 3.10 -3.55 -24.79
CA ILE A 13 1.71 -3.21 -25.08
C ILE A 13 0.77 -3.78 -24.02
N LEU A 14 0.94 -5.05 -23.63
CA LEU A 14 0.11 -5.67 -22.60
C LEU A 14 0.24 -4.94 -21.26
N ILE A 15 1.45 -4.61 -20.84
CA ILE A 15 1.68 -3.85 -19.60
C ILE A 15 1.01 -2.49 -19.68
N THR A 16 1.17 -1.78 -20.79
CA THR A 16 0.57 -0.45 -20.96
C THR A 16 -0.96 -0.51 -20.93
N LEU A 17 -1.56 -1.43 -21.67
CA LEU A 17 -3.02 -1.60 -21.71
C LEU A 17 -3.60 -1.99 -20.35
N SER A 18 -2.90 -2.86 -19.62
CA SER A 18 -3.38 -3.30 -18.29
C SER A 18 -3.37 -2.20 -17.23
N ASN A 19 -2.55 -1.17 -17.42
CA ASN A 19 -2.49 0.00 -16.53
C ASN A 19 -3.47 1.12 -16.94
N LEU A 20 -4.19 0.97 -18.04
CA LEU A 20 -5.21 1.93 -18.43
C LEU A 20 -6.47 1.78 -17.56
N SER A 21 -7.14 2.89 -17.28
CA SER A 21 -8.22 3.02 -16.32
C SER A 21 -9.28 1.96 -16.56
N PRO A 22 -10.16 1.62 -17.27
CA PRO A 22 -11.14 0.57 -17.02
C PRO A 22 -10.54 -0.83 -16.91
N ILE A 23 -9.44 -1.12 -17.60
CA ILE A 23 -8.78 -2.44 -17.56
C ILE A 23 -8.07 -2.64 -16.22
N HIS A 24 -7.39 -1.61 -15.73
CA HIS A 24 -6.72 -1.63 -14.42
C HIS A 24 -7.70 -1.95 -13.29
N LEU A 25 -8.92 -1.39 -13.33
CA LEU A 25 -9.94 -1.64 -12.31
C LEU A 25 -10.39 -3.10 -12.24
N LEU A 26 -10.33 -3.84 -13.35
CA LEU A 26 -10.68 -5.27 -13.37
C LEU A 26 -9.68 -6.15 -12.64
N PHE A 27 -8.41 -5.73 -12.59
CA PHE A 27 -7.32 -6.49 -11.98
C PHE A 27 -6.91 -5.92 -10.63
N LYS A 28 -7.36 -4.72 -10.26
CA LYS A 28 -6.97 -4.07 -9.03
C LYS A 28 -7.46 -4.83 -7.81
N GLU A 29 -6.51 -5.28 -6.99
CA GLU A 29 -6.78 -5.80 -5.67
C GLU A 29 -6.81 -4.65 -4.65
N ASN A 30 -7.75 -4.71 -3.71
CA ASN A 30 -8.02 -3.65 -2.73
C ASN A 30 -7.08 -3.72 -1.52
N ASP A 31 -5.80 -3.84 -1.73
CA ASP A 31 -4.95 -4.32 -0.66
C ASP A 31 -3.90 -3.37 -0.16
N CYS A 32 -3.98 -2.09 -0.52
CA CYS A 32 -2.98 -1.19 0.03
C CYS A 32 -3.32 -0.89 1.49
N ARG A 33 -2.44 -1.31 2.39
CA ARG A 33 -2.56 -1.15 3.82
C ARG A 33 -1.43 -0.29 4.36
N PHE A 34 -1.75 0.48 5.39
CA PHE A 34 -0.82 1.40 6.03
C PHE A 34 -0.86 1.23 7.54
N SER A 35 0.27 1.49 8.17
CA SER A 35 0.40 1.47 9.63
C SER A 35 1.55 2.36 10.08
N ASN A 36 1.51 2.82 11.32
CA ASN A 36 2.70 3.35 11.96
C ASN A 36 3.60 2.21 12.45
N SER A 37 4.77 2.52 13.02
CA SER A 37 5.77 1.49 13.35
C SER A 37 5.35 0.50 14.42
N ASP A 38 4.41 0.86 15.29
CA ASP A 38 3.95 0.02 16.40
C ASP A 38 2.55 -0.58 16.19
N GLY A 39 1.90 -0.29 15.06
CA GLY A 39 0.57 -0.80 14.76
C GLY A 39 -0.57 -0.15 15.54
N SER A 40 -0.32 0.96 16.25
CA SER A 40 -1.38 1.70 16.96
C SER A 40 -2.31 2.47 16.01
N PHE A 41 -1.83 2.80 14.82
CA PHE A 41 -2.64 3.30 13.71
C PHE A 41 -2.57 2.31 12.55
N THR A 42 -3.71 1.97 12.00
CA THR A 42 -3.83 1.08 10.84
C THR A 42 -4.93 1.57 9.92
N TYR A 43 -4.71 1.40 8.63
CA TYR A 43 -5.66 1.80 7.60
C TYR A 43 -5.59 0.83 6.42
N ALA A 44 -6.74 0.44 5.89
CA ALA A 44 -6.84 -0.36 4.67
C ALA A 44 -7.65 0.41 3.62
N GLU A 45 -7.08 0.56 2.45
CA GLU A 45 -7.76 1.14 1.30
C GLU A 45 -8.81 0.16 0.76
N MET A 46 -10.01 0.66 0.45
CA MET A 46 -11.07 -0.15 -0.15
C MET A 46 -11.52 0.46 -1.48
N LEU A 47 -11.61 -0.39 -2.50
CA LEU A 47 -11.81 0.07 -3.89
C LEU A 47 -13.12 0.82 -4.11
N PHE A 48 -14.21 0.40 -3.52
CA PHE A 48 -15.54 0.93 -3.82
C PHE A 48 -16.19 1.70 -2.66
N GLU A 49 -15.49 1.88 -1.54
CA GLU A 49 -16.03 2.52 -0.36
C GLU A 49 -15.57 3.97 -0.15
N GLY A 50 -14.85 4.53 -1.12
CA GLY A 50 -14.36 5.90 -1.05
C GLY A 50 -13.16 6.10 -0.12
N ASP A 51 -12.74 5.08 0.57
CA ASP A 51 -11.53 5.11 1.39
C ASP A 51 -10.30 5.09 0.49
N ASN A 52 -9.56 6.18 0.50
CA ASN A 52 -8.38 6.35 -0.33
C ASN A 52 -7.18 6.84 0.48
N PHE A 53 -6.05 6.98 -0.19
CA PHE A 53 -4.81 7.41 0.45
C PHE A 53 -4.89 8.82 1.07
N GLU A 54 -5.64 9.72 0.48
CA GLU A 54 -5.85 11.06 1.02
C GLU A 54 -6.64 11.02 2.33
N ASP A 55 -7.65 10.18 2.42
CA ASP A 55 -8.39 9.93 3.66
C ASP A 55 -7.49 9.30 4.73
N CYS A 56 -6.65 8.35 4.34
CA CYS A 56 -5.64 7.78 5.23
C CYS A 56 -4.71 8.83 5.82
N LYS A 57 -4.19 9.73 5.00
CA LYS A 57 -3.35 10.84 5.46
C LYS A 57 -4.07 11.76 6.43
N GLY A 58 -5.32 12.09 6.13
CA GLY A 58 -6.16 12.91 7.01
C GLY A 58 -6.37 12.28 8.38
N ARG A 59 -6.75 11.01 8.40
CA ARG A 59 -6.92 10.24 9.64
C ARG A 59 -5.63 10.09 10.44
N PHE A 60 -4.52 9.88 9.75
CA PHE A 60 -3.21 9.80 10.40
C PHE A 60 -2.79 11.14 11.02
N ASN A 61 -3.07 12.26 10.37
CA ASN A 61 -2.81 13.59 10.92
C ASN A 61 -3.62 13.85 12.20
N GLU A 62 -4.89 13.43 12.24
CA GLU A 62 -5.71 13.50 13.45
C GLU A 62 -5.16 12.60 14.56
N PHE A 63 -4.75 11.39 14.21
CA PHE A 63 -4.12 10.47 15.16
C PHE A 63 -2.85 11.05 15.80
N LYS A 64 -2.00 11.71 15.01
CA LYS A 64 -0.77 12.35 15.51
C LYS A 64 -1.04 13.49 16.51
N LYS A 65 -2.16 14.17 16.38
CA LYS A 65 -2.56 15.24 17.32
C LYS A 65 -2.95 14.69 18.69
N THR A 66 -3.46 13.47 18.74
CA THR A 66 -4.00 12.88 19.97
C THR A 66 -3.00 12.00 20.71
N ARG A 67 -1.90 11.61 20.06
CA ARG A 67 -0.90 10.71 20.65
C ARG A 67 0.52 11.20 20.39
N THR A 68 1.32 11.11 21.44
CA THR A 68 2.77 11.25 21.36
C THR A 68 3.35 9.89 20.98
N GLY A 69 4.04 9.79 19.87
CA GLY A 69 4.63 8.54 19.43
C GLY A 69 5.16 8.62 18.01
N ASP A 70 5.18 7.49 17.34
CA ASP A 70 5.69 7.40 15.99
C ASP A 70 4.84 8.21 15.01
N SER A 71 5.45 9.21 14.41
CA SER A 71 4.82 10.12 13.45
C SER A 71 5.03 9.70 12.00
N VAL A 72 5.54 8.51 11.75
CA VAL A 72 5.82 7.99 10.40
C VAL A 72 4.79 6.96 10.01
N LEU A 73 4.19 7.14 8.84
CA LEU A 73 3.28 6.21 8.22
C LEU A 73 4.05 5.29 7.26
N TYR A 74 3.87 3.99 7.41
CA TYR A 74 4.49 2.98 6.56
C TYR A 74 3.46 2.26 5.70
N ARG A 75 3.86 1.90 4.50
CA ARG A 75 3.08 1.00 3.66
C ARG A 75 3.39 -0.45 4.08
N ILE A 76 2.35 -1.23 4.35
CA ILE A 76 2.50 -2.64 4.72
C ILE A 76 2.43 -3.54 3.50
N THR A 77 1.68 -3.15 2.48
CA THR A 77 1.52 -3.94 1.26
C THR A 77 2.80 -3.91 0.43
N PRO A 78 3.42 -5.07 0.14
CA PRO A 78 4.63 -5.11 -0.68
C PRO A 78 4.34 -4.80 -2.15
N ILE A 79 5.36 -4.34 -2.86
CA ILE A 79 5.34 -4.26 -4.31
C ILE A 79 5.48 -5.67 -4.89
N ARG A 80 4.53 -6.07 -5.73
CA ARG A 80 4.52 -7.38 -6.37
C ARG A 80 4.95 -7.24 -7.83
N LEU A 81 6.14 -7.71 -8.16
CA LEU A 81 6.69 -7.55 -9.51
C LEU A 81 5.91 -8.28 -10.60
N LEU A 82 5.20 -9.34 -10.25
CA LEU A 82 4.38 -10.07 -11.20
C LEU A 82 3.03 -9.38 -11.49
N HIS A 83 2.65 -8.40 -10.68
CA HIS A 83 1.45 -7.59 -10.89
C HIS A 83 1.73 -6.43 -11.85
N PHE A 84 2.02 -6.74 -13.11
CA PHE A 84 2.36 -5.75 -14.13
C PHE A 84 1.23 -4.74 -14.40
N TRP A 85 -0.01 -5.08 -14.11
CA TRP A 85 -1.15 -4.17 -14.21
C TRP A 85 -1.14 -3.05 -13.15
N ASP A 86 -0.33 -3.18 -12.11
CA ASP A 86 -0.15 -2.16 -11.07
C ASP A 86 1.10 -1.29 -11.28
N TYR A 87 1.87 -1.49 -12.34
CA TYR A 87 3.13 -0.76 -12.58
C TYR A 87 2.93 0.75 -12.68
N GLY A 88 1.81 1.19 -13.25
CA GLY A 88 1.46 2.61 -13.26
C GLY A 88 1.32 3.18 -11.86
N ASP A 89 0.64 2.47 -10.96
CA ASP A 89 0.50 2.86 -9.57
C ASP A 89 1.85 2.87 -8.85
N TYR A 90 2.70 1.88 -9.05
CA TYR A 90 4.01 1.81 -8.41
C TYR A 90 4.93 2.96 -8.82
N LEU A 91 4.86 3.41 -10.07
CA LEU A 91 5.72 4.46 -10.60
C LEU A 91 5.19 5.87 -10.30
N PHE A 92 3.88 6.08 -10.32
CA PHE A 92 3.27 7.41 -10.34
C PHE A 92 2.47 7.75 -9.10
N THR A 93 2.15 6.80 -8.24
CA THR A 93 1.33 7.03 -7.06
C THR A 93 2.19 7.24 -5.82
N GLU A 94 1.89 8.29 -5.07
CA GLU A 94 2.61 8.66 -3.85
C GLU A 94 2.65 7.53 -2.80
N LYS A 95 1.56 6.80 -2.65
CA LYS A 95 1.45 5.73 -1.67
C LYS A 95 2.53 4.65 -1.82
N TYR A 96 2.99 4.36 -3.02
CA TYR A 96 4.05 3.38 -3.26
C TYR A 96 5.47 3.95 -3.09
N ARG A 97 5.59 5.26 -2.95
CA ARG A 97 6.86 5.93 -2.59
C ARG A 97 7.09 5.99 -1.09
N MET A 98 6.08 5.65 -0.30
CA MET A 98 6.19 5.63 1.15
C MET A 98 7.13 4.51 1.62
N PRO A 99 7.79 4.69 2.77
CA PRO A 99 8.63 3.64 3.34
C PRO A 99 7.80 2.37 3.57
N PHE A 100 8.38 1.24 3.22
CA PHE A 100 7.77 -0.07 3.43
C PHE A 100 8.23 -0.66 4.75
N ARG A 101 7.31 -1.29 5.47
CA ARG A 101 7.63 -2.11 6.64
C ARG A 101 6.78 -3.38 6.62
N ASP A 102 7.42 -4.49 6.95
CA ASP A 102 6.74 -5.76 7.04
C ASP A 102 5.77 -5.80 8.22
N TRP A 103 4.57 -6.32 7.98
CA TRP A 103 3.53 -6.46 9.01
C TRP A 103 3.96 -7.33 10.18
N GLU A 104 4.72 -8.39 9.94
CA GLU A 104 5.21 -9.26 11.02
C GLU A 104 6.10 -8.51 12.01
N GLY A 105 6.96 -7.60 11.52
CA GLY A 105 7.75 -6.73 12.38
C GLY A 105 6.91 -5.76 13.20
N ILE A 106 5.89 -5.15 12.59
CA ILE A 106 4.95 -4.26 13.28
C ILE A 106 4.14 -5.02 14.32
N LYS A 107 3.65 -6.19 13.97
CA LYS A 107 2.86 -7.06 14.83
C LYS A 107 3.65 -7.52 16.05
N ALA A 108 4.92 -7.87 15.89
CA ALA A 108 5.81 -8.24 16.99
C ALA A 108 6.00 -7.07 17.97
N LYS A 109 6.25 -5.87 17.47
CA LYS A 109 6.37 -4.65 18.28
C LYS A 109 5.06 -4.32 18.98
N ARG A 110 3.92 -4.44 18.29
CA ARG A 110 2.58 -4.27 18.84
C ARG A 110 2.29 -5.23 19.99
N GLY A 111 2.64 -6.51 19.83
CA GLY A 111 2.48 -7.52 20.87
C GLY A 111 3.26 -7.20 22.13
N SER A 112 4.49 -6.72 21.99
CA SER A 112 5.33 -6.24 23.10
C SER A 112 4.70 -5.05 23.84
N LEU A 113 4.10 -4.11 23.10
CA LEU A 113 3.46 -2.92 23.68
C LEU A 113 2.10 -3.23 24.32
N LYS A 114 1.37 -4.18 23.75
CA LYS A 114 0.07 -4.63 24.29
C LYS A 114 0.19 -5.13 25.72
N ASN A 115 1.25 -5.82 26.05
CA ASN A 115 1.53 -6.28 27.39
C ASN A 115 1.78 -5.13 28.38
N LYS A 116 2.08 -3.93 27.88
CA LYS A 116 2.37 -2.75 28.70
C LYS A 116 1.21 -1.75 28.83
N SER A 117 0.32 -1.66 27.86
CA SER A 117 -0.65 -0.55 27.80
C SER A 117 -2.03 -0.85 27.23
N GLY A 118 -2.39 -2.10 27.03
CA GLY A 118 -3.74 -2.47 26.59
C GLY A 118 -4.17 -1.92 25.22
N TYR A 119 -3.30 -1.92 24.24
CA TYR A 119 -3.63 -1.51 22.88
C TYR A 119 -4.80 -2.29 22.30
N GLN A 120 -5.70 -1.59 21.62
CA GLN A 120 -6.84 -2.23 20.95
C GLN A 120 -6.37 -3.16 19.83
N GLN A 121 -7.04 -4.29 19.71
CA GLN A 121 -6.82 -5.20 18.61
C GLN A 121 -7.46 -4.69 17.31
N PHE A 122 -6.77 -4.99 16.28
CA PHE A 122 -7.12 -4.69 14.90
C PHE A 122 -8.04 -5.76 14.31
#